data_1204b9fa47853334392d6f0057cb80c5
#
_entry.id   1204b9fa47853334392d6f0057cb80c5
#
_cell.length_a   1.000
_cell.length_b   1.000
_cell.length_c   1.000
_cell.angle_alpha   90.00
_cell.angle_beta   90.00
_cell.angle_gamma   90.00
#
_symmetry.space_group_name_H-M   'P 1'
#
loop_
_entity.id
_entity.type
_entity.pdbx_description
1 polymer ?
#
loop_
_entity_poly.entity_id
_entity_poly.type
_entity_poly.pdbx_seq_one_letter_code
_entity_poly.pdbx_strand_id
1 'polypeptide(L)'
;MKKNVFLFINLCLILALVSCSNDDYTKALPSGSTALMYVDMKQSGGVESRDFLKRMVPIDNLGDCGLDFAQKLYFFELADGAVGLCARVSDAKQVGKTLKKLAENDQCKEISEVGGLPTAVLGQSWVAAYDDNAFLLMFSVPATDIQSAKNRLVRYLKQDGDRSEKFTQLFQKLNATKGIAAVVGRGQTLLKTTDLDLPQGVEASQVLEAVSVTVEDSVVYARSNRFSFDEKVSKALNDHERVFRPIEGRYAQNFTSNAFMNIAMNVDGERFFPMIQNHETMMAFLASANAAIDMNNIIKSIDGDVAMLYFGDLMFSDSRFLLLSELAHFQWVADIDYWKTSTPKGGEIKDLGKDTYCYTNGQSQYYFGLVGGTKDDQKSASSQQFFCGNTPNAATSPFEPVGESIPQAVIEKIKGNRLAVVVNLEKSGGILAMMLKEKFQPLFGDFNTVVYLVES
;
A
#
# COMPACT_ATOMS: atom_id res chain seq x y z
N MET A 1 -16.51 -50.82 -23.45
CA MET A 1 -15.98 -49.55 -23.97
C MET A 1 -17.04 -48.46 -24.21
N LYS A 2 -18.26 -48.75 -24.69
CA LYS A 2 -19.27 -47.70 -24.96
C LYS A 2 -19.84 -46.97 -23.72
N LYS A 3 -19.90 -47.60 -22.55
CA LYS A 3 -20.40 -46.94 -21.30
C LYS A 3 -19.47 -45.89 -20.72
N ASN A 4 -18.15 -46.05 -20.86
CA ASN A 4 -17.18 -45.07 -20.30
C ASN A 4 -17.02 -43.81 -21.15
N VAL A 5 -17.27 -43.90 -22.46
CA VAL A 5 -17.27 -42.74 -23.37
C VAL A 5 -18.48 -41.86 -23.12
N PHE A 6 -19.65 -42.44 -22.81
CA PHE A 6 -20.85 -41.67 -22.49
C PHE A 6 -20.74 -40.94 -21.14
N LEU A 7 -20.05 -41.54 -20.18
CA LEU A 7 -19.78 -40.91 -18.89
C LEU A 7 -18.80 -39.75 -19.02
N PHE A 8 -17.78 -39.88 -19.89
CA PHE A 8 -16.79 -38.86 -20.16
C PHE A 8 -17.40 -37.66 -20.93
N ILE A 9 -18.28 -37.93 -21.90
CA ILE A 9 -19.00 -36.86 -22.63
C ILE A 9 -19.97 -36.11 -21.69
N ASN A 10 -20.69 -36.80 -20.79
CA ASN A 10 -21.54 -36.12 -19.80
C ASN A 10 -20.71 -35.33 -18.77
N LEU A 11 -19.54 -35.80 -18.38
CA LEU A 11 -18.64 -35.05 -17.47
C LEU A 11 -18.08 -33.80 -18.15
N CYS A 12 -17.72 -33.89 -19.43
CA CYS A 12 -17.29 -32.75 -20.25
C CYS A 12 -18.44 -31.75 -20.52
N LEU A 13 -19.69 -32.23 -20.71
CA LEU A 13 -20.85 -31.36 -20.83
C LEU A 13 -21.20 -30.64 -19.51
N ILE A 14 -21.07 -31.31 -18.37
CA ILE A 14 -21.29 -30.73 -17.07
C ILE A 14 -20.18 -29.68 -16.76
N LEU A 15 -18.93 -29.95 -17.16
CA LEU A 15 -17.84 -28.97 -17.04
C LEU A 15 -18.01 -27.77 -17.99
N ALA A 16 -18.62 -27.96 -19.17
CA ALA A 16 -18.94 -26.86 -20.07
C ALA A 16 -20.14 -26.02 -19.60
N LEU A 17 -21.07 -26.58 -18.82
CA LEU A 17 -22.20 -25.86 -18.24
C LEU A 17 -21.82 -25.07 -16.96
N VAL A 18 -20.67 -25.37 -16.34
CA VAL A 18 -20.14 -24.61 -15.16
C VAL A 18 -19.28 -23.42 -15.61
N SER A 19 -18.98 -23.30 -16.92
CA SER A 19 -18.20 -22.18 -17.48
C SER A 19 -19.07 -21.05 -18.05
N CYS A 20 -20.28 -20.82 -17.54
CA CYS A 20 -20.88 -19.51 -17.63
C CYS A 20 -20.23 -18.67 -16.55
N SER A 21 -19.07 -18.11 -16.83
CA SER A 21 -18.47 -17.10 -15.98
C SER A 21 -19.44 -15.90 -15.92
N ASN A 22 -19.91 -15.58 -14.74
CA ASN A 22 -20.74 -14.41 -14.45
C ASN A 22 -19.99 -13.08 -14.70
N ASP A 23 -18.91 -13.10 -15.50
CA ASP A 23 -17.95 -12.00 -15.68
C ASP A 23 -18.20 -11.16 -16.95
N ASP A 24 -19.34 -11.37 -17.64
CA ASP A 24 -19.66 -10.64 -18.88
C ASP A 24 -19.66 -9.11 -18.69
N TYR A 25 -20.07 -8.61 -17.53
CA TYR A 25 -20.02 -7.17 -17.23
C TYR A 25 -18.61 -6.57 -17.29
N THR A 26 -17.57 -7.38 -17.04
CA THR A 26 -16.19 -6.89 -17.11
C THR A 26 -15.76 -6.54 -18.52
N LYS A 27 -16.48 -7.00 -19.55
CA LYS A 27 -16.25 -6.62 -20.96
C LYS A 27 -16.41 -5.12 -21.17
N ALA A 28 -17.23 -4.46 -20.34
CA ALA A 28 -17.41 -3.02 -20.35
C ALA A 28 -16.24 -2.21 -19.76
N LEU A 29 -15.24 -2.87 -19.14
CA LEU A 29 -14.06 -2.16 -18.64
C LEU A 29 -13.25 -1.58 -19.82
N PRO A 30 -12.87 -0.29 -19.75
CA PRO A 30 -12.15 0.37 -20.84
C PRO A 30 -10.80 -0.29 -21.12
N SER A 31 -10.55 -0.69 -22.37
CA SER A 31 -9.27 -1.30 -22.79
C SER A 31 -8.07 -0.36 -22.72
N GLY A 32 -8.30 0.96 -22.59
CA GLY A 32 -7.27 1.99 -22.36
C GLY A 32 -6.99 2.29 -20.89
N SER A 33 -7.44 1.45 -19.95
CA SER A 33 -7.16 1.65 -18.52
C SER A 33 -5.67 1.54 -18.22
N THR A 34 -5.17 2.48 -17.43
CA THR A 34 -3.78 2.51 -16.94
C THR A 34 -3.64 1.90 -15.55
N ALA A 35 -4.71 1.93 -14.77
CA ALA A 35 -4.84 1.22 -13.51
C ALA A 35 -6.23 0.59 -13.38
N LEU A 36 -6.27 -0.58 -12.77
CA LEU A 36 -7.49 -1.33 -12.45
C LEU A 36 -7.48 -1.71 -10.97
N MET A 37 -8.63 -1.58 -10.32
CA MET A 37 -8.83 -2.02 -8.94
C MET A 37 -10.09 -2.86 -8.86
N TYR A 38 -10.11 -3.85 -7.98
CA TYR A 38 -11.36 -4.47 -7.56
C TYR A 38 -11.57 -4.37 -6.05
N VAL A 39 -12.85 -4.40 -5.66
CA VAL A 39 -13.29 -4.63 -4.28
C VAL A 39 -14.23 -5.82 -4.28
N ASP A 40 -13.92 -6.84 -3.48
CA ASP A 40 -14.75 -8.04 -3.30
C ASP A 40 -15.66 -7.85 -2.09
N MET A 41 -16.89 -7.47 -2.36
CA MET A 41 -17.87 -7.15 -1.34
C MET A 41 -18.29 -8.36 -0.50
N LYS A 42 -18.10 -9.60 -0.98
CA LYS A 42 -18.36 -10.82 -0.20
C LYS A 42 -17.36 -11.02 0.93
N GLN A 43 -16.10 -10.62 0.69
CA GLN A 43 -15.02 -10.79 1.66
C GLN A 43 -14.97 -9.65 2.67
N SER A 44 -15.60 -8.51 2.39
CA SER A 44 -15.58 -7.30 3.22
C SER A 44 -16.61 -7.28 4.36
N GLY A 45 -17.18 -8.42 4.77
CA GLY A 45 -18.03 -8.51 5.98
C GLY A 45 -19.51 -8.10 5.86
N GLY A 46 -20.01 -7.83 4.67
CA GLY A 46 -21.45 -7.79 4.35
C GLY A 46 -22.18 -6.48 4.65
N VAL A 47 -22.51 -6.14 5.90
CA VAL A 47 -23.39 -4.99 6.22
C VAL A 47 -22.65 -3.66 6.16
N GLU A 48 -21.40 -3.63 6.60
CA GLU A 48 -20.59 -2.41 6.65
C GLU A 48 -20.09 -1.97 5.27
N SER A 49 -19.87 -2.93 4.37
CA SER A 49 -19.53 -2.65 2.98
C SER A 49 -20.66 -1.95 2.20
N ARG A 50 -21.93 -2.16 2.60
CA ARG A 50 -23.06 -1.42 2.04
C ARG A 50 -23.03 0.05 2.45
N ASP A 51 -22.49 0.37 3.61
CA ASP A 51 -22.34 1.76 4.08
C ASP A 51 -21.25 2.51 3.33
N PHE A 52 -20.19 1.82 2.89
CA PHE A 52 -19.20 2.41 1.97
C PHE A 52 -19.86 2.83 0.65
N LEU A 53 -20.68 1.96 0.06
CA LEU A 53 -21.38 2.28 -1.18
C LEU A 53 -22.44 3.37 -0.99
N LYS A 54 -23.14 3.42 0.16
CA LYS A 54 -24.09 4.51 0.50
C LYS A 54 -23.39 5.86 0.62
N ARG A 55 -22.13 5.89 1.07
CA ARG A 55 -21.31 7.11 1.11
C ARG A 55 -20.85 7.55 -0.28
N MET A 56 -20.61 6.59 -1.18
CA MET A 56 -20.23 6.87 -2.56
C MET A 56 -21.45 7.23 -3.43
N VAL A 57 -22.58 6.54 -3.24
CA VAL A 57 -23.81 6.78 -4.00
C VAL A 57 -24.95 6.94 -2.99
N PRO A 58 -25.66 8.07 -2.97
CA PRO A 58 -26.73 8.34 -2.01
C PRO A 58 -27.98 7.50 -2.34
N ILE A 59 -27.90 6.19 -2.11
CA ILE A 59 -28.99 5.23 -2.29
C ILE A 59 -29.31 4.62 -0.93
N ASP A 60 -30.52 4.85 -0.42
CA ASP A 60 -30.94 4.40 0.90
C ASP A 60 -31.00 2.87 1.03
N ASN A 61 -31.40 2.18 -0.04
CA ASN A 61 -31.48 0.72 -0.07
C ASN A 61 -30.70 0.15 -1.28
N LEU A 62 -29.46 -0.25 -1.06
CA LEU A 62 -28.60 -0.84 -2.08
C LEU A 62 -29.08 -2.24 -2.53
N GLY A 63 -29.84 -2.97 -1.70
CA GLY A 63 -30.35 -4.30 -2.04
C GLY A 63 -31.33 -4.30 -3.19
N ASP A 64 -32.02 -3.18 -3.42
CA ASP A 64 -33.09 -3.04 -4.42
C ASP A 64 -32.69 -2.11 -5.59
N CYS A 65 -31.41 -1.80 -5.76
CA CYS A 65 -30.98 -0.86 -6.80
C CYS A 65 -30.78 -1.49 -8.19
N GLY A 66 -30.86 -2.82 -8.31
CA GLY A 66 -30.69 -3.54 -9.56
C GLY A 66 -29.23 -3.89 -9.89
N LEU A 67 -28.26 -3.63 -9.00
CA LEU A 67 -26.87 -4.03 -9.12
C LEU A 67 -26.58 -5.28 -8.29
N ASP A 68 -25.66 -6.13 -8.75
CA ASP A 68 -25.24 -7.36 -8.07
C ASP A 68 -23.95 -7.13 -7.28
N PHE A 69 -24.09 -6.77 -6.01
CA PHE A 69 -22.96 -6.61 -5.09
C PHE A 69 -22.38 -7.94 -4.56
N ALA A 70 -22.92 -9.08 -4.98
CA ALA A 70 -22.28 -10.36 -4.75
C ALA A 70 -21.12 -10.61 -5.73
N GLN A 71 -20.95 -9.77 -6.72
CA GLN A 71 -19.82 -9.76 -7.64
C GLN A 71 -18.82 -8.66 -7.26
N LYS A 72 -17.59 -8.79 -7.76
CA LYS A 72 -16.56 -7.76 -7.58
C LYS A 72 -17.00 -6.44 -8.20
N LEU A 73 -16.75 -5.35 -7.52
CA LEU A 73 -16.79 -4.01 -8.09
C LEU A 73 -15.43 -3.70 -8.66
N TYR A 74 -15.38 -3.30 -9.93
CA TYR A 74 -14.14 -2.88 -10.57
C TYR A 74 -14.10 -1.36 -10.70
N PHE A 75 -12.94 -0.79 -10.39
CA PHE A 75 -12.63 0.60 -10.66
C PHE A 75 -11.56 0.64 -11.74
N PHE A 76 -11.60 1.67 -12.56
CA PHE A 76 -10.63 1.89 -13.62
C PHE A 76 -10.16 3.34 -13.62
N GLU A 77 -8.92 3.55 -14.02
CA GLU A 77 -8.34 4.86 -14.26
C GLU A 77 -7.81 4.89 -15.69
N LEU A 78 -8.07 6.00 -16.40
CA LEU A 78 -7.64 6.20 -17.77
C LEU A 78 -6.42 7.12 -17.84
N ALA A 79 -5.75 7.14 -18.98
CA ALA A 79 -4.53 7.94 -19.18
C ALA A 79 -4.77 9.46 -19.00
N ASP A 80 -6.00 9.94 -19.21
CA ASP A 80 -6.41 11.33 -18.98
C ASP A 80 -6.75 11.64 -17.52
N GLY A 81 -6.56 10.67 -16.61
CA GLY A 81 -6.87 10.79 -15.19
C GLY A 81 -8.34 10.55 -14.83
N ALA A 82 -9.20 10.27 -15.81
CA ALA A 82 -10.60 9.95 -15.53
C ALA A 82 -10.71 8.62 -14.80
N VAL A 83 -11.47 8.61 -13.69
CA VAL A 83 -11.72 7.43 -12.85
C VAL A 83 -13.17 7.02 -12.96
N GLY A 84 -13.41 5.72 -12.98
CA GLY A 84 -14.76 5.19 -13.01
C GLY A 84 -14.91 3.84 -12.32
N LEU A 85 -16.17 3.42 -12.20
CA LEU A 85 -16.61 2.17 -11.60
C LEU A 85 -17.34 1.32 -12.65
N CYS A 86 -17.15 0.01 -12.59
CA CYS A 86 -17.92 -0.99 -13.32
C CYS A 86 -18.52 -1.97 -12.32
N ALA A 87 -19.85 -2.12 -12.35
CA ALA A 87 -20.61 -3.05 -11.53
C ALA A 87 -21.49 -3.95 -12.41
N ARG A 88 -21.78 -5.16 -11.93
CA ARG A 88 -22.72 -6.05 -12.59
C ARG A 88 -24.16 -5.58 -12.39
N VAL A 89 -24.94 -5.58 -13.48
CA VAL A 89 -26.40 -5.39 -13.42
C VAL A 89 -27.06 -6.73 -13.20
N SER A 90 -27.95 -6.80 -12.20
CA SER A 90 -28.82 -7.97 -11.96
C SER A 90 -30.24 -7.75 -12.51
N ASP A 91 -30.70 -6.48 -12.54
CA ASP A 91 -32.00 -6.09 -13.09
C ASP A 91 -31.92 -4.65 -13.63
N ALA A 92 -31.81 -4.51 -14.95
CA ALA A 92 -31.71 -3.22 -15.63
C ALA A 92 -32.97 -2.35 -15.45
N LYS A 93 -34.16 -2.98 -15.34
CA LYS A 93 -35.40 -2.24 -15.08
C LYS A 93 -35.40 -1.63 -13.67
N GLN A 94 -34.86 -2.36 -12.71
CA GLN A 94 -34.72 -1.86 -11.34
C GLN A 94 -33.67 -0.74 -11.25
N VAL A 95 -32.53 -0.83 -11.99
CA VAL A 95 -31.59 0.28 -12.11
C VAL A 95 -32.30 1.55 -12.61
N GLY A 96 -33.11 1.42 -13.67
CA GLY A 96 -33.90 2.55 -14.22
C GLY A 96 -34.87 3.15 -13.20
N LYS A 97 -35.56 2.32 -12.41
CA LYS A 97 -36.45 2.80 -11.33
C LYS A 97 -35.67 3.53 -10.22
N THR A 98 -34.50 3.00 -9.86
CA THR A 98 -33.65 3.62 -8.86
C THR A 98 -33.17 5.00 -9.32
N LEU A 99 -32.72 5.13 -10.59
CA LEU A 99 -32.32 6.42 -11.14
C LEU A 99 -33.47 7.44 -11.17
N LYS A 100 -34.69 7.00 -11.50
CA LYS A 100 -35.88 7.86 -11.45
C LYS A 100 -36.18 8.35 -10.04
N LYS A 101 -36.12 7.45 -9.04
CA LYS A 101 -36.28 7.83 -7.63
C LYS A 101 -35.21 8.82 -7.17
N LEU A 102 -33.94 8.66 -7.62
CA LEU A 102 -32.89 9.63 -7.35
C LEU A 102 -33.19 10.99 -8.02
N ALA A 103 -33.80 11.00 -9.20
CA ALA A 103 -34.19 12.23 -9.87
C ALA A 103 -35.34 12.95 -9.13
N GLU A 104 -36.32 12.21 -8.58
CA GLU A 104 -37.38 12.76 -7.73
C GLU A 104 -36.83 13.42 -6.45
N ASN A 105 -35.66 13.02 -5.99
CA ASN A 105 -34.96 13.55 -4.82
C ASN A 105 -33.84 14.54 -5.16
N ASP A 106 -33.79 15.10 -6.37
CA ASP A 106 -32.79 16.02 -6.86
C ASP A 106 -31.33 15.47 -6.81
N GLN A 107 -31.16 14.15 -6.66
CA GLN A 107 -29.88 13.46 -6.63
C GLN A 107 -29.42 12.99 -8.03
N CYS A 108 -30.31 13.00 -9.01
CA CYS A 108 -30.04 12.76 -10.42
C CYS A 108 -30.61 13.94 -11.23
N LYS A 109 -29.75 14.69 -11.93
CA LYS A 109 -30.18 15.88 -12.68
C LYS A 109 -30.79 15.57 -14.03
N GLU A 110 -30.32 14.51 -14.66
CA GLU A 110 -30.69 14.20 -16.03
C GLU A 110 -30.70 12.70 -16.24
N ILE A 111 -31.77 12.19 -16.81
CA ILE A 111 -31.87 10.83 -17.35
C ILE A 111 -32.13 10.99 -18.84
N SER A 112 -31.28 10.43 -19.67
CA SER A 112 -31.37 10.52 -21.13
C SER A 112 -30.93 9.22 -21.79
N GLU A 113 -31.14 9.11 -23.09
CA GLU A 113 -30.69 7.98 -23.88
C GLU A 113 -29.62 8.43 -24.85
N VAL A 114 -28.50 7.70 -24.91
CA VAL A 114 -27.41 7.95 -25.84
C VAL A 114 -27.09 6.65 -26.57
N GLY A 115 -27.17 6.67 -27.89
CA GLY A 115 -26.89 5.50 -28.71
C GLY A 115 -27.76 4.28 -28.37
N GLY A 116 -28.99 4.45 -27.89
CA GLY A 116 -29.91 3.37 -27.53
C GLY A 116 -29.68 2.80 -26.12
N LEU A 117 -28.79 3.39 -25.30
CA LEU A 117 -28.57 2.98 -23.93
C LEU A 117 -28.91 4.12 -22.94
N PRO A 118 -29.47 3.77 -21.78
CA PRO A 118 -29.80 4.76 -20.77
C PRO A 118 -28.54 5.35 -20.13
N THR A 119 -28.57 6.66 -19.94
CA THR A 119 -27.51 7.45 -19.28
C THR A 119 -28.11 8.35 -18.23
N ALA A 120 -27.33 8.69 -17.21
CA ALA A 120 -27.76 9.58 -16.13
C ALA A 120 -26.61 10.48 -15.65
N VAL A 121 -26.99 11.66 -15.10
CA VAL A 121 -26.04 12.53 -14.39
C VAL A 121 -26.41 12.55 -12.93
N LEU A 122 -25.59 11.95 -12.08
CA LEU A 122 -25.79 11.85 -10.64
C LEU A 122 -25.09 13.01 -9.93
N GLY A 123 -25.79 13.63 -9.00
CA GLY A 123 -25.30 14.82 -8.33
C GLY A 123 -24.97 15.93 -9.35
N GLN A 124 -23.74 16.46 -9.29
CA GLN A 124 -23.33 17.54 -10.19
C GLN A 124 -22.36 17.09 -11.29
N SER A 125 -21.67 15.97 -11.11
CA SER A 125 -20.49 15.65 -11.91
C SER A 125 -20.23 14.15 -12.12
N TRP A 126 -21.15 13.28 -11.75
CA TRP A 126 -20.99 11.86 -12.00
C TRP A 126 -21.88 11.42 -13.16
N VAL A 127 -21.30 10.73 -14.10
CA VAL A 127 -22.01 10.30 -15.31
C VAL A 127 -22.11 8.78 -15.30
N ALA A 128 -23.32 8.26 -15.39
CA ALA A 128 -23.62 6.84 -15.46
C ALA A 128 -24.17 6.44 -16.82
N ALA A 129 -23.92 5.19 -17.19
CA ALA A 129 -24.57 4.48 -18.28
C ALA A 129 -24.68 2.99 -17.94
N TYR A 130 -25.70 2.29 -18.45
CA TYR A 130 -25.86 0.87 -18.19
C TYR A 130 -26.57 0.15 -19.33
N ASP A 131 -26.38 -1.17 -19.36
CA ASP A 131 -27.13 -2.12 -20.16
C ASP A 131 -27.69 -3.27 -19.28
N ASP A 132 -28.05 -4.40 -19.87
CA ASP A 132 -28.55 -5.56 -19.12
C ASP A 132 -27.46 -6.31 -18.34
N ASN A 133 -26.17 -6.04 -18.58
CA ASN A 133 -25.03 -6.75 -17.99
C ASN A 133 -24.19 -5.87 -17.07
N ALA A 134 -23.93 -4.62 -17.48
CA ALA A 134 -22.98 -3.74 -16.82
C ALA A 134 -23.54 -2.35 -16.51
N PHE A 135 -23.18 -1.83 -15.37
CA PHE A 135 -23.33 -0.43 -14.97
C PHE A 135 -21.98 0.23 -14.90
N LEU A 136 -21.80 1.31 -15.64
CA LEU A 136 -20.59 2.14 -15.63
C LEU A 136 -20.89 3.49 -15.00
N LEU A 137 -19.95 3.98 -14.19
CA LEU A 137 -20.00 5.30 -13.57
C LEU A 137 -18.65 5.98 -13.73
N MET A 138 -18.61 7.23 -14.23
CA MET A 138 -17.42 8.09 -14.20
C MET A 138 -17.58 9.16 -13.15
N PHE A 139 -16.53 9.37 -12.35
CA PHE A 139 -16.52 10.33 -11.25
C PHE A 139 -15.98 11.69 -11.70
N SER A 140 -16.42 12.75 -11.04
CA SER A 140 -15.86 14.11 -11.14
C SER A 140 -15.69 14.63 -12.57
N VAL A 141 -16.68 14.36 -13.44
CA VAL A 141 -16.69 14.83 -14.83
C VAL A 141 -16.98 16.34 -14.87
N PRO A 142 -16.15 17.17 -15.51
CA PRO A 142 -16.44 18.58 -15.70
C PRO A 142 -17.78 18.78 -16.46
N ALA A 143 -18.50 19.85 -16.14
CA ALA A 143 -19.80 20.12 -16.76
C ALA A 143 -19.72 20.23 -18.29
N THR A 144 -18.61 20.73 -18.83
CA THR A 144 -18.32 20.82 -20.28
C THR A 144 -18.16 19.45 -20.94
N ASP A 145 -17.83 18.41 -20.18
CA ASP A 145 -17.43 17.11 -20.69
C ASP A 145 -18.49 16.01 -20.47
N ILE A 146 -19.63 16.36 -19.84
CA ILE A 146 -20.72 15.42 -19.53
C ILE A 146 -21.18 14.65 -20.77
N GLN A 147 -21.44 15.34 -21.89
CA GLN A 147 -21.89 14.67 -23.12
C GLN A 147 -20.79 13.74 -23.70
N SER A 148 -19.54 14.18 -23.64
CA SER A 148 -18.41 13.35 -24.04
C SER A 148 -18.29 12.10 -23.17
N ALA A 149 -18.44 12.24 -21.85
CA ALA A 149 -18.42 11.13 -20.91
C ALA A 149 -19.58 10.14 -21.16
N LYS A 150 -20.81 10.60 -21.40
CA LYS A 150 -21.93 9.74 -21.79
C LYS A 150 -21.59 8.93 -23.04
N ASN A 151 -21.06 9.55 -24.09
CA ASN A 151 -20.66 8.88 -25.31
C ASN A 151 -19.55 7.85 -25.07
N ARG A 152 -18.58 8.18 -24.22
CA ARG A 152 -17.49 7.26 -23.82
C ARG A 152 -18.04 6.01 -23.10
N LEU A 153 -18.91 6.20 -22.10
CA LEU A 153 -19.50 5.09 -21.35
C LEU A 153 -20.32 4.17 -22.24
N VAL A 154 -21.16 4.74 -23.12
CA VAL A 154 -21.96 3.97 -24.09
C VAL A 154 -21.05 3.17 -25.05
N ARG A 155 -19.96 3.75 -25.51
CA ARG A 155 -18.97 3.04 -26.34
C ARG A 155 -18.35 1.88 -25.58
N TYR A 156 -18.03 2.04 -24.28
CA TYR A 156 -17.47 0.97 -23.45
C TYR A 156 -18.48 -0.17 -23.23
N LEU A 157 -19.76 0.14 -23.01
CA LEU A 157 -20.82 -0.89 -22.89
C LEU A 157 -21.02 -1.67 -24.21
N LYS A 158 -20.81 -1.02 -25.35
CA LYS A 158 -20.99 -1.64 -26.68
C LYS A 158 -19.77 -2.36 -27.23
N GLN A 159 -18.62 -2.29 -26.52
CA GLN A 159 -17.43 -3.00 -26.97
C GLN A 159 -17.60 -4.51 -26.76
N ASP A 160 -17.34 -5.30 -27.79
CA ASP A 160 -17.47 -6.78 -27.79
C ASP A 160 -16.28 -7.49 -27.08
N GLY A 161 -15.64 -6.79 -26.12
CA GLY A 161 -14.51 -7.36 -25.40
C GLY A 161 -13.20 -7.37 -26.18
N ASP A 162 -13.10 -6.60 -27.27
CA ASP A 162 -11.83 -6.38 -27.98
C ASP A 162 -10.88 -5.60 -27.04
N ARG A 163 -9.91 -6.32 -26.48
CA ARG A 163 -9.02 -5.84 -25.43
C ARG A 163 -7.60 -5.75 -25.96
N SER A 164 -6.95 -4.62 -25.70
CA SER A 164 -5.52 -4.52 -25.97
C SER A 164 -4.75 -5.57 -25.16
N GLU A 165 -3.62 -6.01 -25.68
CA GLU A 165 -2.73 -6.97 -24.99
C GLU A 165 -2.35 -6.45 -23.61
N LYS A 166 -1.98 -5.16 -23.52
CA LYS A 166 -1.63 -4.49 -22.27
C LYS A 166 -2.77 -4.55 -21.23
N PHE A 167 -4.01 -4.29 -21.66
CA PHE A 167 -5.16 -4.40 -20.76
C PHE A 167 -5.37 -5.84 -20.31
N THR A 168 -5.24 -6.81 -21.20
CA THR A 168 -5.40 -8.24 -20.87
C THR A 168 -4.39 -8.68 -19.82
N GLN A 169 -3.13 -8.30 -19.96
CA GLN A 169 -2.08 -8.59 -18.99
C GLN A 169 -2.37 -7.91 -17.63
N LEU A 170 -2.80 -6.64 -17.66
CA LEU A 170 -3.17 -5.89 -16.46
C LEU A 170 -4.34 -6.54 -15.70
N PHE A 171 -5.39 -6.93 -16.43
CA PHE A 171 -6.57 -7.57 -15.88
C PHE A 171 -6.28 -8.98 -15.33
N GLN A 172 -5.43 -9.75 -16.01
CA GLN A 172 -4.96 -11.06 -15.53
C GLN A 172 -4.15 -10.90 -14.25
N LYS A 173 -3.23 -9.93 -14.19
CA LYS A 173 -2.45 -9.64 -12.97
C LYS A 173 -3.36 -9.24 -11.83
N LEU A 174 -4.36 -8.38 -12.07
CA LEU A 174 -5.34 -7.97 -11.06
C LEU A 174 -6.10 -9.18 -10.49
N ASN A 175 -6.59 -10.06 -11.34
CA ASN A 175 -7.34 -11.24 -10.89
C ASN A 175 -6.47 -12.29 -10.20
N ALA A 176 -5.18 -12.35 -10.51
CA ALA A 176 -4.20 -13.19 -9.80
C ALA A 176 -3.86 -12.63 -8.42
N THR A 177 -3.99 -11.32 -8.20
CA THR A 177 -3.75 -10.66 -6.92
C THR A 177 -4.93 -10.92 -5.99
N LYS A 178 -4.70 -11.62 -4.87
CA LYS A 178 -5.75 -12.04 -3.94
C LYS A 178 -5.90 -11.02 -2.81
N GLY A 179 -7.15 -10.75 -2.41
CA GLY A 179 -7.46 -9.85 -1.30
C GLY A 179 -8.94 -9.45 -1.27
N ILE A 180 -9.35 -8.74 -0.24
CA ILE A 180 -10.65 -8.05 -0.18
C ILE A 180 -10.68 -6.94 -1.24
N ALA A 181 -9.55 -6.27 -1.43
CA ALA A 181 -9.34 -5.33 -2.51
C ALA A 181 -7.96 -5.56 -3.13
N ALA A 182 -7.83 -5.28 -4.41
CA ALA A 182 -6.54 -5.23 -5.09
C ALA A 182 -6.55 -4.14 -6.15
N VAL A 183 -5.39 -3.53 -6.38
CA VAL A 183 -5.18 -2.55 -7.44
C VAL A 183 -3.90 -2.89 -8.18
N VAL A 184 -3.93 -2.77 -9.50
CA VAL A 184 -2.79 -3.07 -10.37
C VAL A 184 -2.70 -2.01 -11.46
N GLY A 185 -1.49 -1.55 -11.73
CA GLY A 185 -1.22 -0.61 -12.82
C GLY A 185 -0.35 0.56 -12.40
N ARG A 186 -0.53 1.67 -13.11
CA ARG A 186 0.06 2.97 -12.79
C ARG A 186 -0.97 4.05 -13.04
N GLY A 187 -1.34 4.77 -12.02
CA GLY A 187 -2.33 5.83 -12.06
C GLY A 187 -1.89 7.06 -11.26
N GLN A 188 -2.74 8.06 -11.24
CA GLN A 188 -2.58 9.27 -10.44
C GLN A 188 -3.52 9.28 -9.22
N THR A 189 -4.61 8.51 -9.29
CA THR A 189 -5.70 8.50 -8.31
C THR A 189 -5.87 7.14 -7.64
N LEU A 190 -6.05 6.07 -8.43
CA LEU A 190 -6.27 4.72 -7.87
C LEU A 190 -5.00 4.14 -7.27
N LEU A 191 -3.86 4.37 -7.92
CA LEU A 191 -2.56 3.88 -7.50
C LEU A 191 -1.49 4.90 -7.87
N LYS A 192 -1.23 5.82 -6.95
CA LYS A 192 -0.15 6.77 -7.12
C LYS A 192 1.16 6.09 -6.81
N THR A 193 1.81 5.59 -7.84
CA THR A 193 3.17 5.04 -7.71
C THR A 193 4.14 6.18 -7.41
N THR A 194 4.94 5.99 -6.39
CA THR A 194 6.07 6.90 -6.13
C THR A 194 7.20 6.53 -7.09
N ASP A 195 7.77 7.53 -7.77
CA ASP A 195 8.96 7.35 -8.62
C ASP A 195 10.22 7.24 -7.73
N LEU A 196 10.13 6.45 -6.69
CA LEU A 196 11.23 6.17 -5.78
C LEU A 196 12.27 5.35 -6.51
N ASP A 197 13.37 6.00 -6.76
CA ASP A 197 14.63 5.46 -7.26
C ASP A 197 14.46 4.29 -8.26
N LEU A 198 14.50 4.64 -9.53
CA LEU A 198 14.40 3.69 -10.63
C LEU A 198 15.80 3.33 -11.13
N PRO A 199 16.00 2.10 -11.61
CA PRO A 199 17.25 1.70 -12.25
C PRO A 199 17.59 2.63 -13.41
N GLN A 200 18.88 2.86 -13.65
CA GLN A 200 19.33 3.66 -14.77
C GLN A 200 18.78 3.13 -16.11
N GLY A 201 18.16 3.99 -16.88
CA GLY A 201 17.56 3.66 -18.19
C GLY A 201 16.18 3.05 -18.12
N VAL A 202 15.58 2.94 -16.95
CA VAL A 202 14.16 2.55 -16.78
C VAL A 202 13.32 3.81 -16.60
N GLU A 203 12.32 3.96 -17.45
CA GLU A 203 11.36 5.05 -17.34
C GLU A 203 10.21 4.66 -16.40
N ALA A 204 9.72 5.63 -15.63
CA ALA A 204 8.62 5.45 -14.69
C ALA A 204 7.35 4.87 -15.36
N SER A 205 7.08 5.24 -16.60
CA SER A 205 5.95 4.75 -17.40
C SER A 205 5.97 3.23 -17.68
N GLN A 206 7.14 2.60 -17.55
CA GLN A 206 7.35 1.17 -17.77
C GLN A 206 7.15 0.35 -16.50
N VAL A 207 7.10 1.00 -15.34
CA VAL A 207 6.98 0.35 -14.03
C VAL A 207 5.54 0.41 -13.55
N LEU A 208 5.02 -0.74 -13.20
CA LEU A 208 3.69 -0.95 -12.66
C LEU A 208 3.79 -1.44 -11.21
N GLU A 209 2.73 -1.24 -10.47
CA GLU A 209 2.61 -1.72 -9.11
C GLU A 209 1.35 -2.58 -8.95
N ALA A 210 1.44 -3.61 -8.12
CA ALA A 210 0.31 -4.39 -7.67
C ALA A 210 0.22 -4.26 -6.14
N VAL A 211 -0.94 -3.89 -5.64
CA VAL A 211 -1.22 -3.81 -4.20
C VAL A 211 -2.43 -4.67 -3.89
N SER A 212 -2.31 -5.52 -2.89
CA SER A 212 -3.43 -6.28 -2.33
C SER A 212 -3.71 -5.86 -0.90
N VAL A 213 -4.97 -5.92 -0.51
CA VAL A 213 -5.42 -5.62 0.86
C VAL A 213 -6.19 -6.82 1.41
N THR A 214 -5.77 -7.28 2.58
CA THR A 214 -6.47 -8.32 3.36
C THR A 214 -6.70 -7.82 4.79
N VAL A 215 -7.68 -8.39 5.46
CA VAL A 215 -7.94 -8.11 6.89
C VAL A 215 -7.93 -9.42 7.63
N GLU A 216 -7.16 -9.47 8.71
CA GLU A 216 -7.05 -10.63 9.59
C GLU A 216 -6.91 -10.14 11.03
N ASP A 217 -7.75 -10.62 11.94
CA ASP A 217 -7.72 -10.28 13.37
C ASP A 217 -7.69 -8.76 13.66
N SER A 218 -8.53 -7.99 12.95
CA SER A 218 -8.60 -6.52 13.06
C SER A 218 -7.30 -5.79 12.64
N VAL A 219 -6.43 -6.46 11.87
CA VAL A 219 -5.24 -5.89 11.24
C VAL A 219 -5.44 -5.82 9.73
N VAL A 220 -5.25 -4.65 9.16
CA VAL A 220 -5.26 -4.44 7.70
C VAL A 220 -3.86 -4.66 7.17
N TYR A 221 -3.68 -5.61 6.27
CA TYR A 221 -2.42 -5.88 5.56
C TYR A 221 -2.51 -5.37 4.14
N ALA A 222 -1.68 -4.41 3.78
CA ALA A 222 -1.46 -3.96 2.41
C ALA A 222 -0.12 -4.51 1.92
N ARG A 223 -0.13 -5.33 0.86
CA ARG A 223 1.07 -5.90 0.26
C ARG A 223 1.28 -5.29 -1.11
N SER A 224 2.47 -4.77 -1.35
CA SER A 224 2.82 -4.20 -2.65
C SER A 224 4.00 -4.92 -3.29
N ASN A 225 3.98 -4.90 -4.63
CA ASN A 225 5.05 -5.42 -5.48
C ASN A 225 5.13 -4.56 -6.75
N ARG A 226 6.33 -4.08 -7.09
CA ARG A 226 6.60 -3.39 -8.36
C ARG A 226 6.99 -4.42 -9.43
N PHE A 227 6.54 -4.20 -10.65
CA PHE A 227 6.82 -5.11 -11.76
C PHE A 227 6.75 -4.37 -13.12
N SER A 228 7.16 -5.06 -14.17
CA SER A 228 6.96 -4.64 -15.56
C SER A 228 6.55 -5.86 -16.40
N PHE A 229 5.78 -5.62 -17.47
CA PHE A 229 5.54 -6.64 -18.48
C PHE A 229 6.70 -6.76 -19.49
N ASP A 230 7.61 -5.80 -19.53
CA ASP A 230 8.87 -5.89 -20.27
C ASP A 230 9.90 -6.66 -19.43
N GLU A 231 10.42 -7.77 -19.98
CA GLU A 231 11.35 -8.66 -19.28
C GLU A 231 12.67 -7.95 -18.91
N LYS A 232 13.15 -7.03 -19.78
CA LYS A 232 14.40 -6.30 -19.52
C LYS A 232 14.22 -5.33 -18.37
N VAL A 233 13.08 -4.61 -18.37
CA VAL A 233 12.72 -3.70 -17.28
C VAL A 233 12.49 -4.47 -15.99
N SER A 234 11.77 -5.59 -16.03
CA SER A 234 11.54 -6.47 -14.89
C SER A 234 12.85 -6.97 -14.28
N LYS A 235 13.80 -7.39 -15.13
CA LYS A 235 15.14 -7.79 -14.67
C LYS A 235 15.90 -6.63 -14.04
N ALA A 236 15.87 -5.45 -14.66
CA ALA A 236 16.55 -4.26 -14.13
C ALA A 236 15.99 -3.85 -12.76
N LEU A 237 14.65 -3.89 -12.59
CA LEU A 237 13.99 -3.67 -11.30
C LEU A 237 14.46 -4.68 -10.24
N ASN A 238 14.41 -5.96 -10.56
CA ASN A 238 14.84 -7.00 -9.62
C ASN A 238 16.31 -6.87 -9.22
N ASP A 239 17.21 -6.55 -10.18
CA ASP A 239 18.61 -6.34 -9.88
C ASP A 239 18.85 -5.10 -9.00
N HIS A 240 18.08 -4.03 -9.22
CA HIS A 240 18.14 -2.80 -8.43
C HIS A 240 17.60 -3.04 -7.00
N GLU A 241 16.52 -3.78 -6.87
CA GLU A 241 15.89 -4.09 -5.58
C GLU A 241 16.67 -5.10 -4.73
N ARG A 242 17.74 -5.69 -5.23
CA ARG A 242 18.68 -6.53 -4.45
C ARG A 242 19.41 -5.78 -3.34
N VAL A 243 19.31 -4.46 -3.30
CA VAL A 243 19.72 -3.65 -2.15
C VAL A 243 18.95 -4.06 -0.90
N PHE A 244 17.66 -4.41 -1.08
CA PHE A 244 16.82 -4.93 -0.02
C PHE A 244 16.88 -6.46 -0.02
N ARG A 245 17.23 -7.02 1.13
CA ARG A 245 17.19 -8.45 1.40
C ARG A 245 15.93 -8.80 2.18
N PRO A 246 15.52 -10.07 2.23
CA PRO A 246 14.43 -10.49 3.10
C PRO A 246 14.71 -10.16 4.57
N ILE A 247 13.76 -9.53 5.26
CA ILE A 247 13.83 -9.25 6.70
C ILE A 247 13.95 -10.58 7.46
N GLU A 248 15.00 -10.74 8.27
CA GLU A 248 15.20 -11.91 9.12
C GLU A 248 14.37 -11.84 10.41
N GLY A 249 14.05 -10.61 10.84
CA GLY A 249 13.25 -10.35 12.03
C GLY A 249 14.05 -10.26 13.31
N ARG A 250 15.35 -9.96 13.22
CA ARG A 250 16.24 -9.85 14.40
C ARG A 250 15.69 -8.89 15.45
N TYR A 251 15.14 -7.75 15.01
CA TYR A 251 14.60 -6.70 15.90
C TYR A 251 13.08 -6.73 15.99
N ALA A 252 12.39 -7.67 15.37
CA ALA A 252 10.94 -7.68 15.37
C ALA A 252 10.33 -7.87 16.78
N GLN A 253 11.06 -8.50 17.70
CA GLN A 253 10.70 -8.60 19.13
C GLN A 253 10.67 -7.25 19.86
N ASN A 254 11.36 -6.22 19.31
CA ASN A 254 11.37 -4.87 19.88
C ASN A 254 10.15 -4.05 19.44
N PHE A 255 9.41 -4.53 18.44
CA PHE A 255 8.22 -3.84 17.96
C PHE A 255 7.15 -3.83 19.03
N THR A 256 6.57 -2.64 19.22
CA THR A 256 5.65 -2.39 20.31
C THR A 256 4.37 -1.70 19.85
N SER A 257 3.27 -2.07 20.49
CA SER A 257 1.97 -1.40 20.32
C SER A 257 1.97 0.05 20.86
N ASN A 258 2.97 0.41 21.67
CA ASN A 258 3.15 1.77 22.17
C ASN A 258 3.78 2.73 21.16
N ALA A 259 4.46 2.21 20.12
CA ALA A 259 4.93 3.03 19.02
C ALA A 259 3.80 3.37 18.06
N PHE A 260 3.78 4.61 17.57
CA PHE A 260 2.91 5.00 16.47
C PHE A 260 3.25 4.19 15.20
N MET A 261 4.55 4.05 14.92
CA MET A 261 5.03 3.36 13.72
C MET A 261 6.26 2.51 14.05
N ASN A 262 6.25 1.28 13.58
CA ASN A 262 7.40 0.38 13.61
C ASN A 262 7.76 0.05 12.15
N ILE A 263 9.03 0.24 11.78
CA ILE A 263 9.54 -0.01 10.43
C ILE A 263 10.61 -1.10 10.51
N ALA A 264 10.57 -2.08 9.63
CA ALA A 264 11.63 -3.06 9.44
C ALA A 264 12.07 -3.09 7.99
N MET A 265 13.37 -3.24 7.76
CA MET A 265 13.99 -3.54 6.48
C MET A 265 15.27 -4.34 6.70
N ASN A 266 15.78 -4.99 5.67
CA ASN A 266 17.12 -5.58 5.66
C ASN A 266 17.86 -5.04 4.44
N VAL A 267 18.98 -4.33 4.66
CA VAL A 267 19.65 -3.58 3.59
C VAL A 267 21.15 -3.75 3.60
N ASP A 268 21.73 -3.61 2.41
CA ASP A 268 23.14 -3.33 2.19
C ASP A 268 23.30 -1.79 2.18
N GLY A 269 23.86 -1.22 3.22
CA GLY A 269 23.91 0.22 3.45
C GLY A 269 24.71 0.99 2.41
N GLU A 270 25.82 0.43 1.91
CA GLU A 270 26.63 1.04 0.84
C GLU A 270 25.81 1.23 -0.45
N ARG A 271 24.95 0.28 -0.76
CA ARG A 271 24.08 0.33 -1.93
C ARG A 271 22.78 1.10 -1.66
N PHE A 272 22.31 1.10 -0.43
CA PHE A 272 21.08 1.79 -0.02
C PHE A 272 21.27 3.30 0.10
N PHE A 273 22.43 3.75 0.56
CA PHE A 273 22.68 5.17 0.78
C PHE A 273 22.50 6.05 -0.46
N PRO A 274 23.00 5.69 -1.67
CA PRO A 274 22.72 6.45 -2.89
C PRO A 274 21.24 6.58 -3.23
N MET A 275 20.41 5.56 -2.92
CA MET A 275 18.96 5.61 -3.15
C MET A 275 18.31 6.68 -2.27
N ILE A 276 18.72 6.79 -1.00
CA ILE A 276 18.24 7.82 -0.08
C ILE A 276 18.63 9.22 -0.57
N GLN A 277 19.86 9.37 -1.10
CA GLN A 277 20.35 10.67 -1.57
C GLN A 277 19.55 11.24 -2.75
N ASN A 278 18.89 10.40 -3.53
CA ASN A 278 18.07 10.80 -4.66
C ASN A 278 16.63 11.20 -4.25
N HIS A 279 16.28 11.09 -2.95
CA HIS A 279 14.94 11.33 -2.46
C HIS A 279 14.87 12.57 -1.56
N GLU A 280 14.20 13.65 -2.01
CA GLU A 280 14.15 14.95 -1.30
C GLU A 280 13.73 14.85 0.17
N THR A 281 12.66 14.09 0.46
CA THR A 281 12.16 13.93 1.83
C THR A 281 13.16 13.19 2.71
N MET A 282 13.81 12.16 2.19
CA MET A 282 14.83 11.40 2.91
C MET A 282 16.09 12.23 3.12
N MET A 283 16.47 13.04 2.15
CA MET A 283 17.60 13.98 2.29
C MET A 283 17.34 15.04 3.35
N ALA A 284 16.11 15.56 3.45
CA ALA A 284 15.75 16.49 4.51
C ALA A 284 15.83 15.83 5.91
N PHE A 285 15.37 14.59 6.03
CA PHE A 285 15.50 13.79 7.25
C PHE A 285 16.98 13.55 7.61
N LEU A 286 17.80 13.13 6.63
CA LEU A 286 19.23 12.91 6.83
C LEU A 286 19.96 14.19 7.24
N ALA A 287 19.64 15.33 6.65
CA ALA A 287 20.22 16.62 7.03
C ALA A 287 19.95 16.96 8.50
N SER A 288 18.71 16.70 8.95
CA SER A 288 18.33 16.88 10.36
C SER A 288 19.08 15.92 11.28
N ALA A 289 19.20 14.64 10.92
CA ALA A 289 19.91 13.63 11.71
C ALA A 289 21.43 13.92 11.79
N ASN A 290 22.05 14.31 10.66
CA ASN A 290 23.46 14.69 10.58
C ASN A 290 23.78 15.97 11.36
N ALA A 291 22.80 16.77 11.73
CA ALA A 291 22.98 17.89 12.64
C ALA A 291 23.29 17.45 14.09
N ALA A 292 23.15 16.18 14.41
CA ALA A 292 23.43 15.60 15.73
C ALA A 292 24.58 14.59 15.68
N ILE A 293 24.50 13.60 14.82
CA ILE A 293 25.46 12.50 14.67
C ILE A 293 25.69 12.18 13.19
N ASP A 294 26.83 11.56 12.85
CA ASP A 294 27.16 11.19 11.46
C ASP A 294 26.27 10.02 10.96
N MET A 295 25.02 10.33 10.67
CA MET A 295 24.03 9.37 10.18
C MET A 295 24.40 8.81 8.80
N ASN A 296 25.14 9.58 7.99
CA ASN A 296 25.59 9.12 6.68
C ASN A 296 26.51 7.90 6.79
N ASN A 297 27.52 7.96 7.68
CA ASN A 297 28.42 6.82 7.90
C ASN A 297 27.71 5.66 8.60
N ILE A 298 26.77 5.94 9.50
CA ILE A 298 25.95 4.91 10.13
C ILE A 298 25.20 4.13 9.05
N ILE A 299 24.45 4.82 8.17
CA ILE A 299 23.66 4.16 7.13
C ILE A 299 24.53 3.35 6.17
N LYS A 300 25.67 3.91 5.73
CA LYS A 300 26.60 3.18 4.86
C LYS A 300 27.17 1.93 5.51
N SER A 301 27.32 1.93 6.83
CA SER A 301 27.84 0.78 7.58
C SER A 301 26.80 -0.30 7.86
N ILE A 302 25.52 -0.05 7.59
CA ILE A 302 24.45 -1.06 7.80
C ILE A 302 24.68 -2.24 6.86
N ASP A 303 24.59 -3.45 7.41
CA ASP A 303 24.60 -4.70 6.64
C ASP A 303 23.75 -5.76 7.35
N GLY A 304 22.43 -5.66 7.18
CA GLY A 304 21.49 -6.57 7.85
C GLY A 304 20.16 -5.92 8.17
N ASP A 305 19.51 -6.50 9.17
CA ASP A 305 18.23 -6.01 9.67
C ASP A 305 18.36 -4.60 10.28
N VAL A 306 17.38 -3.78 9.98
CA VAL A 306 17.15 -2.45 10.56
C VAL A 306 15.75 -2.40 11.12
N ALA A 307 15.60 -1.87 12.33
CA ALA A 307 14.31 -1.49 12.89
C ALA A 307 14.31 -0.02 13.31
N MET A 308 13.22 0.67 13.00
CA MET A 308 12.99 2.03 13.46
C MET A 308 11.61 2.09 14.12
N LEU A 309 11.60 2.54 15.37
CA LEU A 309 10.39 2.70 16.16
C LEU A 309 10.15 4.19 16.39
N TYR A 310 8.96 4.65 16.07
CA TYR A 310 8.51 6.02 16.28
C TYR A 310 7.44 6.08 17.33
N PHE A 311 7.63 7.00 18.30
CA PHE A 311 6.69 7.24 19.41
C PHE A 311 6.23 8.70 19.38
N GLY A 312 4.97 8.93 19.72
CA GLY A 312 4.37 10.26 19.69
C GLY A 312 3.80 10.63 18.33
N ASP A 313 3.33 11.85 18.20
CA ASP A 313 2.72 12.36 16.99
C ASP A 313 3.80 12.87 16.02
N LEU A 314 3.77 12.46 14.77
CA LEU A 314 4.68 12.92 13.72
C LEU A 314 4.64 14.43 13.48
N MET A 315 3.57 15.11 13.92
CA MET A 315 3.31 16.53 13.68
C MET A 315 3.72 17.41 14.87
N PHE A 316 4.13 16.83 16.02
CA PHE A 316 4.43 17.58 17.23
C PHE A 316 5.87 17.36 17.74
N SER A 317 6.34 18.30 18.57
CA SER A 317 7.71 18.37 19.08
C SER A 317 8.13 17.23 20.03
N ASP A 318 7.21 16.38 20.43
CA ASP A 318 7.45 15.28 21.39
C ASP A 318 7.79 13.94 20.71
N SER A 319 8.13 13.96 19.41
CA SER A 319 8.49 12.75 18.68
C SER A 319 9.76 12.13 19.26
N ARG A 320 9.67 10.85 19.61
CA ARG A 320 10.79 10.03 20.05
C ARG A 320 10.98 8.89 19.07
N PHE A 321 12.22 8.49 18.89
CA PHE A 321 12.53 7.35 18.02
C PHE A 321 13.59 6.45 18.65
N LEU A 322 13.65 5.23 18.16
CA LEU A 322 14.71 4.26 18.41
C LEU A 322 15.03 3.57 17.09
N LEU A 323 16.29 3.66 16.66
CA LEU A 323 16.87 2.94 15.54
C LEU A 323 17.74 1.81 16.07
N LEU A 324 17.52 0.61 15.55
CA LEU A 324 18.35 -0.58 15.81
C LEU A 324 18.84 -1.11 14.48
N SER A 325 20.13 -1.48 14.37
CA SER A 325 20.67 -2.04 13.12
C SER A 325 21.89 -2.92 13.35
N GLU A 326 22.18 -3.78 12.37
CA GLU A 326 23.43 -4.51 12.26
C GLU A 326 24.43 -3.69 11.44
N LEU A 327 25.68 -3.64 11.86
CA LEU A 327 26.74 -2.93 11.14
C LEU A 327 27.82 -3.89 10.67
N ALA A 328 28.23 -3.78 9.41
CA ALA A 328 29.38 -4.50 8.84
C ALA A 328 30.72 -3.95 9.35
N HIS A 329 30.84 -2.63 9.43
CA HIS A 329 32.05 -1.92 9.81
C HIS A 329 31.75 -0.99 10.99
N PHE A 330 31.99 -1.46 12.18
CA PHE A 330 31.56 -0.80 13.42
C PHE A 330 32.71 -0.23 14.26
N GLN A 331 33.96 -0.51 13.95
CA GLN A 331 35.14 -0.14 14.78
C GLN A 331 35.20 1.37 15.02
N TRP A 332 34.83 2.18 14.04
CA TRP A 332 34.77 3.64 14.13
C TRP A 332 33.70 4.16 15.10
N VAL A 333 32.63 3.37 15.34
CA VAL A 333 31.55 3.76 16.26
C VAL A 333 32.05 3.78 17.71
N ALA A 334 33.04 2.93 18.03
CA ALA A 334 33.66 2.88 19.37
C ALA A 334 34.75 3.96 19.56
N ASP A 335 35.06 4.76 18.53
CA ASP A 335 36.07 5.81 18.60
C ASP A 335 35.43 7.14 19.09
N ILE A 336 35.65 7.45 20.36
CA ILE A 336 35.17 8.69 20.97
C ILE A 336 35.75 9.95 20.34
N ASP A 337 37.00 9.88 19.85
CA ASP A 337 37.66 11.04 19.24
C ASP A 337 37.11 11.32 17.85
N TYR A 338 36.65 10.28 17.12
CA TYR A 338 35.86 10.45 15.90
C TYR A 338 34.57 11.25 16.21
N TRP A 339 33.81 10.84 17.22
CA TRP A 339 32.56 11.50 17.58
C TRP A 339 32.76 12.94 18.03
N LYS A 340 33.77 13.22 18.85
CA LYS A 340 34.12 14.59 19.27
C LYS A 340 34.47 15.49 18.10
N THR A 341 35.16 14.92 17.09
CA THR A 341 35.57 15.67 15.91
C THR A 341 34.44 15.90 14.94
N SER A 342 33.55 14.94 14.75
CA SER A 342 32.40 15.00 13.84
C SER A 342 31.19 15.75 14.42
N THR A 343 31.18 16.00 15.73
CA THR A 343 30.06 16.70 16.39
C THR A 343 29.97 18.16 15.94
N PRO A 344 28.76 18.62 15.47
CA PRO A 344 28.54 19.99 15.07
C PRO A 344 28.80 21.00 16.20
N LYS A 345 29.14 22.24 15.83
CA LYS A 345 29.34 23.33 16.80
C LYS A 345 28.07 23.54 17.64
N GLY A 346 28.25 23.59 18.97
CA GLY A 346 27.15 23.74 19.92
C GLY A 346 26.58 22.42 20.46
N GLY A 347 27.05 21.28 19.94
CA GLY A 347 26.79 19.97 20.50
C GLY A 347 27.94 19.48 21.41
N GLU A 348 27.61 18.61 22.32
CA GLU A 348 28.55 17.95 23.26
C GLU A 348 28.30 16.42 23.18
N ILE A 349 29.38 15.66 23.13
CA ILE A 349 29.38 14.20 23.26
C ILE A 349 29.91 13.81 24.61
N LYS A 350 29.16 13.00 25.35
CA LYS A 350 29.55 12.38 26.61
C LYS A 350 29.74 10.89 26.43
N ASP A 351 30.85 10.37 26.87
CA ASP A 351 31.10 8.93 26.97
C ASP A 351 30.42 8.41 28.25
N LEU A 352 29.47 7.48 28.09
CA LEU A 352 28.78 6.82 29.19
C LEU A 352 29.42 5.47 29.55
N GLY A 353 30.47 5.07 28.84
CA GLY A 353 31.13 3.77 28.95
C GLY A 353 30.43 2.67 28.16
N LYS A 354 31.13 1.54 27.97
CA LYS A 354 30.63 0.37 27.23
C LYS A 354 30.16 0.70 25.80
N ASP A 355 30.94 1.53 25.10
CA ASP A 355 30.67 1.98 23.73
C ASP A 355 29.30 2.67 23.57
N THR A 356 28.83 3.33 24.62
CA THR A 356 27.59 4.09 24.66
C THR A 356 27.90 5.56 24.85
N TYR A 357 27.30 6.39 24.04
CA TYR A 357 27.49 7.83 23.98
C TYR A 357 26.18 8.59 24.11
N CYS A 358 26.29 9.81 24.59
CA CYS A 358 25.16 10.74 24.64
C CYS A 358 25.53 12.03 23.93
N TYR A 359 24.82 12.40 22.89
CA TYR A 359 24.85 13.71 22.26
C TYR A 359 23.84 14.64 22.95
N THR A 360 24.23 15.88 23.20
CA THR A 360 23.30 16.93 23.63
C THR A 360 23.69 18.29 23.05
N ASN A 361 22.69 19.11 22.71
CA ASN A 361 22.88 20.51 22.32
C ASN A 361 22.07 21.48 23.21
N GLY A 362 21.63 21.02 24.37
CA GLY A 362 20.79 21.78 25.30
C GLY A 362 19.29 21.73 25.00
N GLN A 363 18.88 21.38 23.79
CA GLN A 363 17.47 21.23 23.39
C GLN A 363 17.11 19.77 23.09
N SER A 364 18.06 19.04 22.51
CA SER A 364 17.87 17.64 22.10
C SER A 364 18.92 16.77 22.76
N GLN A 365 18.53 15.55 23.09
CA GLN A 365 19.40 14.53 23.66
C GLN A 365 19.18 13.20 22.94
N TYR A 366 20.26 12.60 22.44
CA TYR A 366 20.24 11.32 21.75
C TYR A 366 21.29 10.40 22.36
N TYR A 367 20.91 9.13 22.53
CA TYR A 367 21.81 8.07 22.95
C TYR A 367 22.14 7.19 21.75
N PHE A 368 23.38 6.80 21.61
CA PHE A 368 23.80 5.91 20.53
C PHE A 368 25.04 5.10 20.95
N GLY A 369 25.27 4.01 20.24
CA GLY A 369 26.42 3.16 20.54
C GLY A 369 26.28 1.75 20.02
N LEU A 370 27.12 0.87 20.57
CA LEU A 370 27.17 -0.55 20.24
C LEU A 370 26.81 -1.41 21.44
N VAL A 371 26.03 -2.45 21.22
CA VAL A 371 25.72 -3.46 22.24
C VAL A 371 25.99 -4.85 21.67
N GLY A 372 26.67 -5.68 22.45
CA GLY A 372 26.99 -7.05 22.09
C GLY A 372 28.34 -7.19 21.37
N GLY A 373 29.03 -8.27 21.67
CA GLY A 373 30.37 -8.57 21.17
C GLY A 373 31.44 -8.26 22.21
N THR A 374 31.89 -9.30 22.89
CA THR A 374 33.15 -9.22 23.64
C THR A 374 34.30 -9.07 22.66
N LYS A 375 35.38 -8.38 23.07
CA LYS A 375 36.60 -8.19 22.24
C LYS A 375 37.23 -9.48 21.65
N ASP A 376 36.79 -10.63 22.12
CA ASP A 376 37.24 -11.95 21.67
C ASP A 376 36.44 -12.51 20.48
N ASP A 377 35.24 -11.97 20.17
CA ASP A 377 34.41 -12.44 19.06
C ASP A 377 34.70 -11.78 17.72
N GLN A 378 35.93 -11.31 17.49
CA GLN A 378 36.39 -10.70 16.22
C GLN A 378 36.25 -11.60 14.96
N LYS A 379 35.65 -12.79 15.10
CA LYS A 379 35.48 -13.75 13.99
C LYS A 379 34.13 -13.74 13.31
N SER A 380 33.12 -13.06 13.85
CA SER A 380 31.88 -12.86 13.12
C SER A 380 31.45 -11.40 13.21
N ALA A 381 31.48 -10.71 12.09
CA ALA A 381 30.95 -9.34 11.91
C ALA A 381 29.45 -9.24 12.27
N SER A 382 28.79 -10.36 12.52
CA SER A 382 27.37 -10.50 12.77
C SER A 382 26.92 -10.28 14.22
N SER A 383 27.83 -9.93 15.14
CA SER A 383 27.48 -9.85 16.57
C SER A 383 27.32 -8.42 17.12
N GLN A 384 27.74 -7.41 16.39
CA GLN A 384 27.67 -6.03 16.88
C GLN A 384 26.42 -5.31 16.37
N GLN A 385 25.61 -4.86 17.33
CA GLN A 385 24.35 -4.20 17.07
C GLN A 385 24.47 -2.74 17.47
N PHE A 386 24.08 -1.87 16.54
CA PHE A 386 24.03 -0.44 16.73
C PHE A 386 22.65 -0.01 17.20
N PHE A 387 22.62 0.97 18.07
CA PHE A 387 21.40 1.67 18.44
C PHE A 387 21.59 3.19 18.40
N CYS A 388 20.53 3.91 18.10
CA CYS A 388 20.44 5.36 18.21
C CYS A 388 19.01 5.78 18.53
N GLY A 389 18.82 6.65 19.53
CA GLY A 389 17.49 7.13 19.85
C GLY A 389 17.43 8.10 21.04
N ASN A 390 16.23 8.62 21.26
CA ASN A 390 15.90 9.50 22.40
C ASN A 390 14.77 8.94 23.27
N THR A 391 14.52 7.62 23.17
CA THR A 391 13.57 6.94 24.06
C THR A 391 14.17 6.77 25.47
N PRO A 392 13.34 6.66 26.53
CA PRO A 392 13.82 6.52 27.90
C PRO A 392 14.77 5.34 28.13
N ASN A 393 14.57 4.23 27.41
CA ASN A 393 15.41 3.02 27.51
C ASN A 393 16.64 3.03 26.59
N ALA A 394 16.79 4.04 25.71
CA ALA A 394 17.89 4.07 24.74
C ALA A 394 19.27 4.07 25.42
N ALA A 395 19.40 4.68 26.60
CA ALA A 395 20.68 4.74 27.33
C ALA A 395 21.01 3.45 28.10
N THR A 396 20.04 2.61 28.44
CA THR A 396 20.22 1.51 29.40
C THR A 396 19.94 0.12 28.82
N SER A 397 18.88 0.00 28.04
CA SER A 397 18.42 -1.27 27.46
C SER A 397 17.75 -1.07 26.10
N PRO A 398 18.50 -0.56 25.07
CA PRO A 398 17.91 -0.19 23.79
C PRO A 398 17.25 -1.36 23.04
N PHE A 399 17.65 -2.61 23.34
CA PHE A 399 17.13 -3.81 22.71
C PHE A 399 16.01 -4.50 23.50
N GLU A 400 15.56 -3.90 24.59
CA GLU A 400 14.37 -4.36 25.29
C GLU A 400 13.11 -3.65 24.76
N PRO A 401 11.99 -4.34 24.61
CA PRO A 401 10.74 -3.74 24.16
C PRO A 401 10.29 -2.59 25.07
N VAL A 402 9.85 -1.49 24.49
CA VAL A 402 9.25 -0.36 25.22
C VAL A 402 7.75 -0.61 25.39
N GLY A 403 7.35 -1.32 26.43
CA GLY A 403 5.95 -1.65 26.70
C GLY A 403 5.50 -2.95 26.05
N GLU A 404 4.24 -3.01 25.62
CA GLU A 404 3.63 -4.23 25.11
C GLU A 404 4.07 -4.49 23.64
N SER A 405 4.52 -5.73 23.37
CA SER A 405 4.91 -6.15 22.03
C SER A 405 3.70 -6.23 21.10
N ILE A 406 3.92 -6.03 19.81
CA ILE A 406 2.89 -6.29 18.79
C ILE A 406 2.58 -7.81 18.72
N PRO A 407 1.40 -8.20 18.20
CA PRO A 407 1.03 -9.61 18.10
C PRO A 407 2.06 -10.43 17.31
N GLN A 408 2.38 -11.63 17.79
CA GLN A 408 3.33 -12.54 17.14
C GLN A 408 2.94 -12.88 15.70
N ALA A 409 1.64 -12.97 15.40
CA ALA A 409 1.14 -13.20 14.04
C ALA A 409 1.56 -12.07 13.07
N VAL A 410 1.64 -10.83 13.54
CA VAL A 410 2.14 -9.69 12.74
C VAL A 410 3.64 -9.82 12.53
N ILE A 411 4.40 -10.17 13.58
CA ILE A 411 5.85 -10.39 13.50
C ILE A 411 6.20 -11.44 12.45
N GLU A 412 5.48 -12.56 12.43
CA GLU A 412 5.74 -13.63 11.45
C GLU A 412 5.43 -13.19 10.01
N LYS A 413 4.45 -12.32 9.80
CA LYS A 413 4.13 -11.78 8.47
C LYS A 413 5.11 -10.71 7.97
N ILE A 414 5.87 -10.09 8.87
CA ILE A 414 6.92 -9.13 8.51
C ILE A 414 8.13 -9.85 7.90
N LYS A 415 8.50 -11.00 8.43
CA LYS A 415 9.66 -11.78 7.97
C LYS A 415 9.54 -12.15 6.50
N GLY A 416 10.66 -12.17 5.81
CA GLY A 416 10.72 -12.53 4.39
C GLY A 416 10.36 -11.40 3.43
N ASN A 417 9.79 -10.28 3.88
CA ASN A 417 9.53 -9.10 3.06
C ASN A 417 10.76 -8.18 2.99
N ARG A 418 10.79 -7.28 2.02
CA ARG A 418 11.88 -6.28 1.85
C ARG A 418 11.74 -5.10 2.79
N LEU A 419 10.50 -4.65 2.99
CA LEU A 419 10.12 -3.55 3.87
C LEU A 419 8.82 -3.92 4.59
N ALA A 420 8.75 -3.60 5.86
CA ALA A 420 7.51 -3.67 6.62
C ALA A 420 7.32 -2.37 7.42
N VAL A 421 6.11 -1.82 7.38
CA VAL A 421 5.69 -0.68 8.18
C VAL A 421 4.44 -1.06 8.95
N VAL A 422 4.51 -1.07 10.26
CA VAL A 422 3.37 -1.35 11.15
C VAL A 422 2.94 -0.03 11.80
N VAL A 423 1.73 0.42 11.49
CA VAL A 423 1.15 1.67 12.02
C VAL A 423 0.07 1.32 13.04
N ASN A 424 0.22 1.81 14.25
CA ASN A 424 -0.80 1.73 15.28
C ASN A 424 -1.64 3.01 15.28
N LEU A 425 -2.87 2.89 14.84
CA LEU A 425 -3.77 4.05 14.69
C LEU A 425 -4.20 4.65 16.04
N GLU A 426 -4.21 3.89 17.10
CA GLU A 426 -4.55 4.41 18.46
C GLU A 426 -3.47 5.35 19.00
N LYS A 427 -2.23 5.22 18.51
CA LYS A 427 -1.07 6.03 18.92
C LYS A 427 -0.74 7.15 17.92
N SER A 428 -1.51 7.30 16.85
CA SER A 428 -1.21 8.22 15.72
C SER A 428 -1.66 9.67 15.95
N GLY A 429 -2.12 10.03 17.15
CA GLY A 429 -2.51 11.44 17.42
C GLY A 429 -3.80 11.90 16.71
N GLY A 430 -4.76 11.04 16.54
CA GLY A 430 -6.15 11.39 16.26
C GLY A 430 -6.51 11.66 14.79
N ILE A 431 -5.89 12.61 14.10
CA ILE A 431 -6.34 13.05 12.77
C ILE A 431 -6.11 11.95 11.70
N LEU A 432 -4.92 11.37 11.64
CA LEU A 432 -4.60 10.32 10.67
C LEU A 432 -5.45 9.07 10.91
N ALA A 433 -5.57 8.64 12.17
CA ALA A 433 -6.42 7.51 12.56
C ALA A 433 -7.88 7.75 12.20
N MET A 434 -8.40 8.92 12.53
CA MET A 434 -9.77 9.31 12.21
C MET A 434 -10.01 9.28 10.70
N MET A 435 -9.12 9.88 9.91
CA MET A 435 -9.24 9.89 8.44
C MET A 435 -9.18 8.49 7.82
N LEU A 436 -8.27 7.63 8.29
CA LEU A 436 -8.15 6.26 7.79
C LEU A 436 -9.34 5.41 8.21
N LYS A 437 -9.76 5.50 9.48
CA LYS A 437 -10.93 4.76 9.97
C LYS A 437 -12.21 5.23 9.26
N GLU A 438 -12.44 6.52 9.15
CA GLU A 438 -13.62 7.06 8.48
C GLU A 438 -13.75 6.58 7.02
N LYS A 439 -12.64 6.53 6.29
CA LYS A 439 -12.64 6.11 4.88
C LYS A 439 -12.71 4.59 4.70
N PHE A 440 -12.01 3.83 5.52
CA PHE A 440 -11.74 2.43 5.26
C PHE A 440 -12.47 1.45 6.19
N GLN A 441 -12.92 1.88 7.37
CA GLN A 441 -13.72 1.04 8.27
C GLN A 441 -14.97 0.44 7.59
N PRO A 442 -15.69 1.15 6.71
CA PRO A 442 -16.82 0.56 6.00
C PRO A 442 -16.44 -0.59 5.04
N LEU A 443 -15.17 -0.67 4.62
CA LEU A 443 -14.66 -1.75 3.77
C LEU A 443 -14.02 -2.87 4.56
N PHE A 444 -13.30 -2.52 5.62
CA PHE A 444 -12.40 -3.44 6.32
C PHE A 444 -12.86 -3.80 7.73
N GLY A 445 -14.02 -3.27 8.16
CA GLY A 445 -14.49 -3.44 9.54
C GLY A 445 -13.68 -2.60 10.53
N ASP A 446 -13.80 -2.91 11.82
CA ASP A 446 -13.02 -2.23 12.84
C ASP A 446 -11.57 -2.74 12.85
N PHE A 447 -10.61 -1.80 12.72
CA PHE A 447 -9.18 -2.08 12.74
C PHE A 447 -8.41 -0.97 13.44
N ASN A 448 -7.36 -1.37 14.14
CA ASN A 448 -6.48 -0.45 14.86
C ASN A 448 -5.04 -0.46 14.35
N THR A 449 -4.70 -1.44 13.54
CA THR A 449 -3.35 -1.63 13.02
C THR A 449 -3.39 -1.78 11.50
N VAL A 450 -2.49 -1.08 10.85
CA VAL A 450 -2.23 -1.21 9.40
C VAL A 450 -0.81 -1.69 9.23
N VAL A 451 -0.63 -2.75 8.45
CA VAL A 451 0.67 -3.32 8.11
C VAL A 451 0.88 -3.19 6.61
N TYR A 452 1.86 -2.39 6.22
CA TYR A 452 2.29 -2.28 4.83
C TYR A 452 3.54 -3.12 4.60
N LEU A 453 3.51 -3.98 3.59
CA LEU A 453 4.57 -4.92 3.26
C LEU A 453 4.97 -4.72 1.79
N VAL A 454 6.28 -4.61 1.55
CA VAL A 454 6.85 -4.72 0.21
C VAL A 454 7.39 -6.13 0.07
N GLU A 455 6.80 -6.91 -0.81
CA GLU A 455 7.14 -8.32 -1.02
C GLU A 455 8.53 -8.48 -1.66
N SER A 456 9.19 -9.61 -1.34
CA SER A 456 10.51 -9.98 -1.88
C SER A 456 10.44 -10.46 -3.32
#